data_afdf4d8084c7863262b3299ca2d98e99
#
_entry.id   afdf4d8084c7863262b3299ca2d98e99
#
_cell.length_a   1.000
_cell.length_b   1.000
_cell.length_c   1.000
_cell.angle_alpha   90.00
_cell.angle_beta   90.00
_cell.angle_gamma   90.00
#
_symmetry.space_group_name_H-M   'P 1'
#
loop_
_entity.id
_entity.type
_entity.pdbx_description
1 polymer ?
#
loop_
_entity_poly.entity_id
_entity_poly.type
_entity_poly.pdbx_seq_one_letter_code
_entity_poly.pdbx_strand_id
1 'polypeptide(L)'
;TGRITKFLNVNSEMSGLAKAGPIHKHADLVMSVIASPQTAVHLVTLLEEMPVQETIDGIADLRANSLPVGGVFVNMTRPPMLTDDELLAAEEGHLPVDAIRASLERCGLTAHETAIVPALVREASDHARRVALERREMTRIVEADLPTLVLPLLASGIDLGGLYELADILTAGGVR
;
A
#
# COMPACT_ATOMS: atom_id res chain seq x y z
N THR A 1 -0.65 14.27 -0.35
CA THR A 1 -1.32 14.26 0.97
C THR A 1 -1.65 15.67 1.45
N GLY A 2 -0.72 16.63 1.46
CA GLY A 2 -0.93 17.98 2.02
C GLY A 2 -2.06 18.82 1.40
N ARG A 3 -2.55 18.49 0.19
CA ARG A 3 -3.69 19.17 -0.42
C ARG A 3 -5.03 18.69 0.14
N ILE A 4 -5.14 17.41 0.48
CA ILE A 4 -6.39 16.85 0.99
C ILE A 4 -6.66 17.34 2.42
N THR A 5 -5.63 17.45 3.24
CA THR A 5 -5.74 17.98 4.62
C THR A 5 -6.22 19.44 4.59
N LYS A 6 -5.70 20.26 3.66
CA LYS A 6 -6.20 21.62 3.44
C LYS A 6 -7.65 21.66 2.98
N PHE A 7 -8.03 20.74 2.07
CA PHE A 7 -9.41 20.63 1.61
C PHE A 7 -10.36 20.18 2.72
N LEU A 8 -9.95 19.22 3.54
CA LEU A 8 -10.74 18.75 4.67
C LEU A 8 -10.81 19.78 5.82
N ASN A 9 -9.84 20.69 5.91
CA ASN A 9 -9.81 21.77 6.90
C ASN A 9 -10.27 23.12 6.30
N VAL A 10 -11.36 23.10 5.52
CA VAL A 10 -11.91 24.26 4.81
C VAL A 10 -12.17 25.44 5.77
N ASN A 11 -12.49 25.16 7.03
CA ASN A 11 -12.86 26.20 8.00
C ASN A 11 -11.65 27.07 8.40
N SER A 12 -10.44 26.51 8.50
CA SER A 12 -9.25 27.31 8.86
C SER A 12 -8.83 28.25 7.72
N GLU A 13 -9.04 27.85 6.48
CA GLU A 13 -8.74 28.66 5.29
C GLU A 13 -9.82 29.74 5.06
N MET A 14 -11.09 29.43 5.33
CA MET A 14 -12.22 30.36 5.11
C MET A 14 -12.45 31.32 6.28
N SER A 15 -12.03 31.00 7.48
CA SER A 15 -12.16 31.91 8.65
C SER A 15 -11.36 33.21 8.48
N GLY A 16 -10.37 33.22 7.57
CA GLY A 16 -9.64 34.42 7.16
C GLY A 16 -10.39 35.30 6.15
N LEU A 17 -11.34 34.73 5.41
CA LEU A 17 -12.01 35.41 4.28
C LEU A 17 -13.41 35.92 4.61
N ALA A 18 -14.13 35.31 5.54
CA ALA A 18 -15.51 35.72 5.90
C ALA A 18 -15.75 35.53 7.40
N LYS A 19 -15.66 36.60 8.18
CA LYS A 19 -15.86 36.55 9.65
C LYS A 19 -17.32 36.35 10.08
N ALA A 20 -18.32 36.46 9.19
CA ALA A 20 -19.73 36.20 9.44
C ALA A 20 -20.52 36.10 8.14
N GLY A 21 -21.64 35.33 8.12
CA GLY A 21 -22.56 35.26 6.99
C GLY A 21 -23.01 33.84 6.65
N PRO A 22 -23.84 33.66 5.60
CA PRO A 22 -24.36 32.36 5.18
C PRO A 22 -23.26 31.36 4.80
N ILE A 23 -22.16 31.84 4.21
CA ILE A 23 -21.03 31.02 3.79
C ILE A 23 -20.32 30.41 5.01
N HIS A 24 -20.13 31.16 6.08
CA HIS A 24 -19.53 30.66 7.33
C HIS A 24 -20.39 29.56 7.98
N LYS A 25 -21.69 29.77 8.04
CA LYS A 25 -22.62 28.75 8.55
C LYS A 25 -22.59 27.45 7.75
N HIS A 26 -22.46 27.53 6.42
CA HIS A 26 -22.32 26.35 5.56
C HIS A 26 -20.98 25.64 5.81
N ALA A 27 -19.88 26.37 5.96
CA ALA A 27 -18.58 25.80 6.26
C ALA A 27 -18.59 25.07 7.62
N ASP A 28 -19.21 25.67 8.65
CA ASP A 28 -19.37 25.05 9.96
C ASP A 28 -20.20 23.76 9.89
N LEU A 29 -21.29 23.77 9.09
CA LEU A 29 -22.11 22.57 8.89
C LEU A 29 -21.31 21.45 8.21
N VAL A 30 -20.57 21.75 7.17
CA VAL A 30 -19.70 20.77 6.48
C VAL A 30 -18.66 20.22 7.43
N MET A 31 -17.99 21.09 8.20
CA MET A 31 -16.99 20.65 9.18
C MET A 31 -17.60 19.83 10.32
N SER A 32 -18.82 20.13 10.75
CA SER A 32 -19.50 19.33 11.75
C SER A 32 -19.79 17.91 11.30
N VAL A 33 -20.02 17.69 9.99
CA VAL A 33 -20.18 16.35 9.43
C VAL A 33 -18.81 15.66 9.26
N ILE A 34 -17.82 16.36 8.70
CA ILE A 34 -16.47 15.81 8.44
C ILE A 34 -15.79 15.39 9.75
N ALA A 35 -15.93 16.17 10.81
CA ALA A 35 -15.36 15.87 12.14
C ALA A 35 -16.24 14.93 12.99
N SER A 36 -17.41 14.52 12.51
CA SER A 36 -18.34 13.69 13.26
C SER A 36 -17.96 12.20 13.23
N PRO A 37 -18.47 11.39 14.17
CA PRO A 37 -18.31 9.92 14.14
C PRO A 37 -18.96 9.23 12.94
N GLN A 38 -19.73 9.95 12.12
CA GLN A 38 -20.33 9.45 10.88
C GLN A 38 -19.34 9.47 9.69
N THR A 39 -18.19 10.10 9.87
CA THR A 39 -17.12 10.20 8.86
C THR A 39 -15.91 9.38 9.30
N ALA A 40 -15.26 8.73 8.37
CA ALA A 40 -13.96 8.11 8.56
C ALA A 40 -13.07 8.41 7.35
N VAL A 41 -11.88 8.92 7.61
CA VAL A 41 -10.89 9.17 6.56
C VAL A 41 -9.97 7.97 6.50
N HIS A 42 -9.98 7.26 5.39
CA HIS A 42 -9.08 6.15 5.13
C HIS A 42 -7.92 6.61 4.25
N LEU A 43 -6.73 6.10 4.55
CA LEU A 43 -5.54 6.35 3.74
C LEU A 43 -5.23 5.11 2.91
N VAL A 44 -4.80 5.34 1.68
CA VAL A 44 -4.36 4.26 0.78
C VAL A 44 -2.88 4.46 0.52
N THR A 45 -2.08 3.40 0.69
CA THR A 45 -0.63 3.44 0.53
C THR A 45 -0.10 2.26 -0.29
N LEU A 46 1.12 2.38 -0.77
CA LEU A 46 1.96 1.30 -1.27
C LEU A 46 3.08 1.04 -0.26
N LEU A 47 3.62 -0.18 -0.22
CA LEU A 47 4.74 -0.51 0.66
C LEU A 47 6.07 -0.03 0.04
N GLU A 48 6.20 1.28 -0.08
CA GLU A 48 7.39 2.00 -0.53
C GLU A 48 7.72 3.11 0.48
N GLU A 49 8.98 3.50 0.59
CA GLU A 49 9.44 4.44 1.62
C GLU A 49 8.65 5.76 1.65
N MET A 50 8.50 6.40 0.47
CA MET A 50 7.82 7.70 0.39
C MET A 50 6.31 7.60 0.65
N PRO A 51 5.53 6.69 -0.01
CA PRO A 51 4.11 6.53 0.26
C PRO A 51 3.81 6.19 1.73
N VAL A 52 4.62 5.32 2.37
CA VAL A 52 4.45 4.98 3.78
C VAL A 52 4.74 6.19 4.67
N GLN A 53 5.82 6.93 4.41
CA GLN A 53 6.12 8.15 5.16
C GLN A 53 4.99 9.17 5.01
N GLU A 54 4.51 9.43 3.80
CA GLU A 54 3.38 10.34 3.56
C GLU A 54 2.10 9.88 4.26
N THR A 55 1.88 8.57 4.37
CA THR A 55 0.74 8.01 5.08
C THR A 55 0.85 8.28 6.58
N ILE A 56 2.02 8.05 7.17
CA ILE A 56 2.27 8.31 8.60
C ILE A 56 2.11 9.81 8.90
N ASP A 57 2.68 10.67 8.07
CA ASP A 57 2.53 12.12 8.20
C ASP A 57 1.06 12.55 8.04
N GLY A 58 0.35 11.95 7.08
CA GLY A 58 -1.08 12.19 6.86
C GLY A 58 -1.95 11.77 8.06
N ILE A 59 -1.63 10.64 8.71
CA ILE A 59 -2.31 10.22 9.95
C ILE A 59 -2.08 11.26 11.06
N ALA A 60 -0.84 11.72 11.22
CA ALA A 60 -0.50 12.73 12.23
C ALA A 60 -1.24 14.05 11.96
N ASP A 61 -1.28 14.48 10.70
CA ASP A 61 -1.99 15.70 10.29
C ASP A 61 -3.51 15.59 10.53
N LEU A 62 -4.14 14.47 10.19
CA LEU A 62 -5.56 14.24 10.43
C LEU A 62 -5.88 14.28 11.92
N ARG A 63 -5.08 13.61 12.74
CA ARG A 63 -5.23 13.61 14.20
C ARG A 63 -5.04 15.01 14.79
N ALA A 64 -4.04 15.77 14.34
CA ALA A 64 -3.79 17.14 14.77
C ALA A 64 -4.95 18.09 14.45
N ASN A 65 -5.70 17.83 13.38
CA ASN A 65 -6.86 18.61 12.96
C ASN A 65 -8.19 18.02 13.48
N SER A 66 -8.15 17.06 14.41
CA SER A 66 -9.34 16.39 14.98
C SER A 66 -10.23 15.73 13.93
N LEU A 67 -9.65 15.26 12.84
CA LEU A 67 -10.36 14.53 11.80
C LEU A 67 -10.33 13.02 12.09
N PRO A 68 -11.45 12.30 11.91
CA PRO A 68 -11.54 10.90 12.26
C PRO A 68 -10.75 10.03 11.26
N VAL A 69 -9.73 9.33 11.74
CA VAL A 69 -8.96 8.37 10.95
C VAL A 69 -9.62 7.00 11.06
N GLY A 70 -10.01 6.41 9.93
CA GLY A 70 -10.68 5.11 9.89
C GLY A 70 -9.70 3.93 9.82
N GLY A 71 -8.75 3.98 8.90
CA GLY A 71 -7.76 2.91 8.72
C GLY A 71 -6.87 3.13 7.51
N VAL A 72 -5.97 2.18 7.28
CA VAL A 72 -5.02 2.18 6.17
C VAL A 72 -5.30 1.00 5.23
N PHE A 73 -5.39 1.28 3.95
CA PHE A 73 -5.44 0.28 2.88
C PHE A 73 -4.05 0.19 2.24
N VAL A 74 -3.37 -0.92 2.47
CA VAL A 74 -2.10 -1.24 1.83
C VAL A 74 -2.42 -1.89 0.49
N ASN A 75 -2.16 -1.19 -0.59
CA ASN A 75 -2.56 -1.61 -1.94
C ASN A 75 -1.39 -2.24 -2.70
N MET A 76 -1.72 -3.10 -3.66
CA MET A 76 -0.79 -3.69 -4.63
C MET A 76 0.39 -4.46 -3.99
N THR A 77 0.13 -5.16 -2.88
CA THR A 77 1.14 -6.04 -2.26
C THR A 77 1.42 -7.23 -3.16
N ARG A 78 2.70 -7.59 -3.29
CA ARG A 78 3.10 -8.74 -4.10
C ARG A 78 3.14 -10.00 -3.25
N PRO A 79 2.51 -11.11 -3.71
CA PRO A 79 2.70 -12.39 -3.04
C PRO A 79 4.18 -12.80 -3.17
N PRO A 80 4.81 -13.29 -2.10
CA PRO A 80 6.16 -13.84 -2.19
C PRO A 80 6.12 -15.10 -3.09
N MET A 81 6.84 -15.06 -4.21
CA MET A 81 6.93 -16.18 -5.15
C MET A 81 7.98 -17.22 -4.73
N LEU A 82 8.78 -16.90 -3.74
CA LEU A 82 9.86 -17.70 -3.17
C LEU A 82 9.57 -17.94 -1.69
N THR A 83 10.07 -19.04 -1.16
CA THR A 83 10.06 -19.31 0.28
C THR A 83 10.98 -18.35 1.03
N ASP A 84 10.85 -18.24 2.35
CA ASP A 84 11.68 -17.34 3.14
C ASP A 84 13.18 -17.66 3.02
N ASP A 85 13.56 -18.95 2.98
CA ASP A 85 14.93 -19.38 2.78
C ASP A 85 15.46 -19.00 1.38
N GLU A 86 14.62 -19.15 0.35
CA GLU A 86 14.98 -18.76 -1.01
C GLU A 86 15.08 -17.24 -1.17
N LEU A 87 14.20 -16.48 -0.50
CA LEU A 87 14.29 -15.02 -0.47
C LEU A 87 15.61 -14.57 0.17
N LEU A 88 15.99 -15.18 1.30
CA LEU A 88 17.26 -14.88 1.96
C LEU A 88 18.44 -15.23 1.06
N ALA A 89 18.45 -16.42 0.47
CA ALA A 89 19.49 -16.83 -0.46
C ALA A 89 19.58 -15.91 -1.70
N ALA A 90 18.43 -15.43 -2.20
CA ALA A 90 18.39 -14.51 -3.32
C ALA A 90 18.92 -13.11 -2.97
N GLU A 91 18.62 -12.62 -1.76
CA GLU A 91 19.10 -11.34 -1.25
C GLU A 91 20.63 -11.37 -1.04
N GLU A 92 21.14 -12.47 -0.51
CA GLU A 92 22.58 -12.69 -0.26
C GLU A 92 23.39 -13.09 -1.50
N GLY A 93 22.72 -13.36 -2.64
CA GLY A 93 23.37 -13.79 -3.88
C GLY A 93 23.82 -15.26 -3.87
N HIS A 94 23.22 -16.09 -3.01
CA HIS A 94 23.57 -17.49 -2.79
C HIS A 94 22.61 -18.49 -3.47
N LEU A 95 21.88 -18.03 -4.50
CA LEU A 95 20.98 -18.93 -5.23
C LEU A 95 21.73 -20.09 -5.90
N PRO A 96 21.17 -21.31 -5.89
CA PRO A 96 21.81 -22.52 -6.44
C PRO A 96 21.71 -22.52 -7.97
N VAL A 97 22.56 -21.75 -8.65
CA VAL A 97 22.54 -21.50 -10.10
C VAL A 97 22.57 -22.79 -10.91
N ASP A 98 23.38 -23.77 -10.51
CA ASP A 98 23.47 -25.06 -11.21
C ASP A 98 22.20 -25.90 -11.10
N ALA A 99 21.53 -25.85 -9.95
CA ALA A 99 20.24 -26.51 -9.74
C ALA A 99 19.13 -25.85 -10.56
N ILE A 100 19.14 -24.53 -10.67
CA ILE A 100 18.23 -23.77 -11.52
C ILE A 100 18.43 -24.18 -12.98
N ARG A 101 19.67 -24.22 -13.45
CA ARG A 101 20.02 -24.65 -14.82
C ARG A 101 19.54 -26.08 -15.08
N ALA A 102 19.85 -27.03 -14.20
CA ALA A 102 19.41 -28.41 -14.36
C ALA A 102 17.87 -28.57 -14.37
N SER A 103 17.16 -27.71 -13.66
CA SER A 103 15.70 -27.70 -13.65
C SER A 103 15.14 -27.19 -14.98
N LEU A 104 15.71 -26.14 -15.55
CA LEU A 104 15.32 -25.60 -16.86
C LEU A 104 15.57 -26.63 -17.98
N GLU A 105 16.72 -27.33 -17.94
CA GLU A 105 17.02 -28.38 -18.90
C GLU A 105 16.00 -29.53 -18.84
N ARG A 106 15.56 -29.93 -17.62
CA ARG A 106 14.50 -30.95 -17.47
C ARG A 106 13.15 -30.48 -18.03
N CYS A 107 12.89 -29.18 -18.06
CA CYS A 107 11.71 -28.60 -18.69
C CYS A 107 11.84 -28.42 -20.22
N GLY A 108 12.94 -28.89 -20.82
CA GLY A 108 13.18 -28.82 -22.28
C GLY A 108 13.77 -27.50 -22.78
N LEU A 109 14.17 -26.61 -21.84
CA LEU A 109 14.89 -25.38 -22.20
C LEU A 109 16.37 -25.70 -22.36
N THR A 110 16.85 -25.67 -23.61
CA THR A 110 18.22 -26.09 -23.96
C THR A 110 19.24 -24.95 -23.75
N ALA A 111 20.53 -25.31 -23.75
CA ALA A 111 21.68 -24.43 -23.47
C ALA A 111 21.83 -23.19 -24.40
N HIS A 112 21.06 -23.06 -25.48
CA HIS A 112 21.01 -21.83 -26.28
C HIS A 112 20.34 -20.65 -25.53
N GLU A 113 19.66 -20.93 -24.43
CA GLU A 113 19.03 -19.94 -23.56
C GLU A 113 19.91 -19.57 -22.36
N THR A 114 21.23 -19.58 -22.55
CA THR A 114 22.25 -19.29 -21.51
C THR A 114 22.05 -17.97 -20.80
N ALA A 115 21.29 -17.05 -21.42
CA ALA A 115 20.94 -15.77 -20.81
C ALA A 115 19.75 -15.85 -19.83
N ILE A 116 18.94 -16.92 -19.85
CA ILE A 116 17.75 -17.06 -18.98
C ILE A 116 18.17 -17.24 -17.52
N VAL A 117 19.13 -18.12 -17.24
CA VAL A 117 19.55 -18.38 -15.85
C VAL A 117 20.05 -17.10 -15.16
N PRO A 118 20.97 -16.30 -15.73
CA PRO A 118 21.36 -15.03 -15.15
C PRO A 118 20.20 -14.02 -15.02
N ALA A 119 19.23 -14.05 -15.93
CA ALA A 119 18.06 -13.19 -15.86
C ALA A 119 17.14 -13.59 -14.69
N LEU A 120 16.88 -14.89 -14.52
CA LEU A 120 16.09 -15.41 -13.38
C LEU A 120 16.77 -15.13 -12.05
N VAL A 121 18.08 -15.28 -11.95
CA VAL A 121 18.84 -14.97 -10.73
C VAL A 121 18.71 -13.48 -10.38
N ARG A 122 18.82 -12.58 -11.36
CA ARG A 122 18.61 -11.15 -11.13
C ARG A 122 17.18 -10.84 -10.69
N GLU A 123 16.21 -11.41 -11.40
CA GLU A 123 14.77 -11.24 -11.08
C GLU A 123 14.47 -11.73 -9.66
N ALA A 124 14.99 -12.89 -9.26
CA ALA A 124 14.85 -13.42 -7.92
C ALA A 124 15.46 -12.49 -6.86
N SER A 125 16.66 -11.95 -7.14
CA SER A 125 17.32 -10.99 -6.22
C SER A 125 16.56 -9.67 -6.12
N ASP A 126 16.03 -9.17 -7.23
CA ASP A 126 15.23 -7.94 -7.24
C ASP A 126 13.89 -8.15 -6.54
N HIS A 127 13.28 -9.33 -6.72
CA HIS A 127 12.07 -9.74 -5.99
C HIS A 127 12.33 -9.84 -4.49
N ALA A 128 13.44 -10.48 -4.07
CA ALA A 128 13.79 -10.60 -2.66
C ALA A 128 13.98 -9.23 -1.99
N ARG A 129 14.69 -8.31 -2.63
CA ARG A 129 14.86 -6.94 -2.13
C ARG A 129 13.52 -6.20 -2.03
N ARG A 130 12.63 -6.41 -2.99
CA ARG A 130 11.29 -5.82 -2.95
C ARG A 130 10.47 -6.36 -1.79
N VAL A 131 10.47 -7.69 -1.56
CA VAL A 131 9.77 -8.32 -0.44
C VAL A 131 10.34 -7.84 0.89
N ALA A 132 11.67 -7.73 1.03
CA ALA A 132 12.31 -7.20 2.22
C ALA A 132 11.89 -5.75 2.50
N LEU A 133 11.84 -4.89 1.48
CA LEU A 133 11.33 -3.53 1.58
C LEU A 133 9.87 -3.52 2.04
N GLU A 134 9.00 -4.29 1.38
CA GLU A 134 7.57 -4.35 1.70
C GLU A 134 7.32 -4.81 3.14
N ARG A 135 8.08 -5.81 3.63
CA ARG A 135 8.01 -6.28 5.03
C ARG A 135 8.42 -5.19 6.03
N ARG A 136 9.48 -4.46 5.73
CA ARG A 136 9.94 -3.34 6.57
C ARG A 136 8.91 -2.22 6.62
N GLU A 137 8.38 -1.82 5.47
CA GLU A 137 7.40 -0.74 5.38
C GLU A 137 6.04 -1.15 6.01
N MET A 138 5.65 -2.42 5.90
CA MET A 138 4.47 -2.95 6.59
C MET A 138 4.60 -2.82 8.12
N THR A 139 5.78 -3.09 8.66
CA THR A 139 6.03 -2.92 10.12
C THR A 139 5.74 -1.48 10.56
N ARG A 140 6.18 -0.49 9.77
CA ARG A 140 5.94 0.93 10.06
C ARG A 140 4.43 1.29 10.00
N ILE A 141 3.68 0.69 9.09
CA ILE A 141 2.22 0.90 9.01
C ILE A 141 1.52 0.28 10.23
N VAL A 142 1.92 -0.92 10.65
CA VAL A 142 1.35 -1.59 11.82
C VAL A 142 1.62 -0.80 13.11
N GLU A 143 2.78 -0.17 13.23
CA GLU A 143 3.13 0.71 14.36
C GLU A 143 2.23 1.94 14.50
N ALA A 144 1.50 2.33 13.44
CA ALA A 144 0.54 3.43 13.51
C ALA A 144 -0.73 3.10 14.33
N ASP A 145 -0.91 1.83 14.71
CA ASP A 145 -2.03 1.30 15.52
C ASP A 145 -3.41 1.70 14.95
N LEU A 146 -3.61 1.38 13.68
CA LEU A 146 -4.86 1.59 12.94
C LEU A 146 -5.31 0.29 12.28
N PRO A 147 -6.62 0.11 12.07
CA PRO A 147 -7.12 -0.96 11.23
C PRO A 147 -6.42 -0.93 9.87
N THR A 148 -5.75 -2.03 9.52
CA THR A 148 -4.99 -2.13 8.29
C THR A 148 -5.54 -3.26 7.43
N LEU A 149 -5.86 -2.97 6.19
CA LEU A 149 -6.32 -3.95 5.21
C LEU A 149 -5.32 -4.02 4.05
N VAL A 150 -4.99 -5.25 3.66
CA VAL A 150 -4.01 -5.52 2.60
C VAL A 150 -4.73 -5.99 1.35
N LEU A 151 -4.45 -5.33 0.22
CA LEU A 151 -5.00 -5.65 -1.10
C LEU A 151 -3.86 -6.11 -2.02
N PRO A 152 -3.98 -7.30 -2.65
CA PRO A 152 -2.93 -7.84 -3.49
C PRO A 152 -2.83 -7.14 -4.83
N LEU A 153 -1.65 -7.19 -5.42
CA LEU A 153 -1.45 -6.89 -6.83
C LEU A 153 -2.04 -8.04 -7.66
N LEU A 154 -3.07 -7.76 -8.44
CA LEU A 154 -3.69 -8.75 -9.33
C LEU A 154 -2.85 -8.94 -10.58
N ALA A 155 -2.31 -10.13 -10.77
CA ALA A 155 -1.45 -10.47 -11.92
C ALA A 155 -2.19 -10.40 -13.27
N SER A 156 -3.50 -10.68 -13.29
CA SER A 156 -4.36 -10.62 -14.48
C SER A 156 -4.80 -9.19 -14.85
N GLY A 157 -4.44 -8.19 -14.04
CA GLY A 157 -4.98 -6.83 -14.15
C GLY A 157 -6.36 -6.70 -13.49
N ILE A 158 -6.97 -5.52 -13.64
CA ILE A 158 -8.28 -5.23 -13.04
C ILE A 158 -9.35 -5.40 -14.12
N ASP A 159 -9.93 -6.59 -14.17
CA ASP A 159 -11.16 -6.90 -14.88
C ASP A 159 -12.33 -7.07 -13.87
N LEU A 160 -13.48 -7.54 -14.34
CA LEU A 160 -14.64 -7.78 -13.48
C LEU A 160 -14.35 -8.84 -12.40
N GLY A 161 -13.61 -9.90 -12.75
CA GLY A 161 -13.19 -10.95 -11.80
C GLY A 161 -12.29 -10.39 -10.71
N GLY A 162 -11.28 -9.59 -11.10
CA GLY A 162 -10.39 -8.92 -10.16
C GLY A 162 -11.10 -7.93 -9.24
N LEU A 163 -12.14 -7.24 -9.73
CA LEU A 163 -12.98 -6.37 -8.88
C LEU A 163 -13.74 -7.17 -7.83
N TYR A 164 -14.30 -8.34 -8.17
CA TYR A 164 -14.94 -9.22 -7.19
C TYR A 164 -13.94 -9.75 -6.17
N GLU A 165 -12.75 -10.17 -6.59
CA GLU A 165 -11.70 -10.63 -5.68
C GLU A 165 -11.34 -9.53 -4.64
N LEU A 166 -11.12 -8.29 -5.10
CA LEU A 166 -10.86 -7.18 -4.19
C LEU A 166 -12.06 -6.87 -3.29
N ALA A 167 -13.30 -6.94 -3.80
CA ALA A 167 -14.52 -6.74 -3.02
C ALA A 167 -14.69 -7.79 -1.92
N ASP A 168 -14.36 -9.05 -2.20
CA ASP A 168 -14.41 -10.14 -1.23
C ASP A 168 -13.39 -9.90 -0.10
N ILE A 169 -12.15 -9.46 -0.43
CA ILE A 169 -11.13 -9.12 0.54
C ILE A 169 -11.60 -7.95 1.42
N LEU A 170 -12.15 -6.90 0.82
CA LEU A 170 -12.70 -5.74 1.55
C LEU A 170 -13.81 -6.17 2.51
N THR A 171 -14.74 -7.01 2.03
CA THR A 171 -15.87 -7.49 2.83
C THR A 171 -15.40 -8.37 3.99
N ALA A 172 -14.44 -9.28 3.74
CA ALA A 172 -13.83 -10.10 4.77
C ALA A 172 -13.09 -9.27 5.82
N GLY A 173 -12.50 -8.15 5.41
CA GLY A 173 -11.88 -7.16 6.30
C GLY A 173 -12.86 -6.25 7.05
N GLY A 174 -14.17 -6.45 6.89
CA GLY A 174 -15.21 -5.71 7.59
C GLY A 174 -15.63 -4.39 6.94
N VAL A 175 -15.15 -4.09 5.75
CA VAL A 175 -15.64 -2.94 4.95
C VAL A 175 -17.00 -3.31 4.34
N ARG A 176 -18.02 -2.50 4.64
CA ARG A 176 -19.41 -2.70 4.17
C ARG A 176 -19.89 -1.48 3.39
#